data_946a160410f7121e0f630fcb78cbff0e
#
_entry.id   946a160410f7121e0f630fcb78cbff0e
#
_cell.length_a   1.000
_cell.length_b   1.000
_cell.length_c   1.000
_cell.angle_alpha   90.00
_cell.angle_beta   90.00
_cell.angle_gamma   90.00
#
_symmetry.space_group_name_H-M   'P 1'
#
loop_
_entity.id
_entity.type
_entity.pdbx_description
1 polymer ?
#
loop_
_entity_poly.entity_id
_entity_poly.type
_entity_poly.pdbx_seq_one_letter_code
_entity_poly.pdbx_strand_id
1 'polypeptide(L)'
;MKKKRTITIEQASSCPVEEQPIEFVERKGIAHPDTMCDLIMEAVCLELCKEYTKRFGRILHHNIDKGMLVAGKTLPKPGGGTVIEPMKIIFGDRATYTGNGTVVPVGEIAEAAAKKWLAKNMRFVDPEINLLYQNEIKPGSPELTDVFARPIIGANDTSVGVGYAPLSETERLVLAAEEYLNSNIFKHAYPETGKDIKIMALRKNRDLTLTVAIAFVDRYIHNAAMYFEKKQIIQDNLTEFIKCKQNTIDNVTVRINTLDDPERGDGGMYLTVLGTSAESADGGQVGRGNRVNGLIAFNRPQTLEAAAGKNPVNHVGKTYNVLSHEIARRIHKEIAGVREVTVYLCSQIGSPIDEPLQASASLILEDGTDLEDIREAVTLIIQVELAYIGVFIEQLALGKYTIC
;
A
#
# COMPACT_ATOMS: atom_id res chain seq x y z
N MET A 1 -36.78 6.06 -11.04
CA MET A 1 -36.17 4.94 -11.80
C MET A 1 -34.69 4.95 -11.49
N LYS A 2 -34.09 3.84 -10.96
CA LYS A 2 -32.62 3.76 -10.87
C LYS A 2 -32.03 3.85 -12.26
N LYS A 3 -31.09 4.77 -12.48
CA LYS A 3 -30.37 4.90 -13.73
C LYS A 3 -29.62 3.59 -14.01
N LYS A 4 -29.72 3.08 -15.23
CA LYS A 4 -29.00 1.85 -15.61
C LYS A 4 -27.50 2.14 -15.58
N ARG A 5 -26.72 1.41 -14.76
CA ARG A 5 -25.25 1.53 -14.71
C ARG A 5 -24.65 1.19 -16.07
N THR A 6 -23.69 1.97 -16.53
CA THR A 6 -22.96 1.70 -17.76
C THR A 6 -21.84 0.71 -17.46
N ILE A 7 -21.98 -0.54 -17.93
CA ILE A 7 -21.01 -1.61 -17.72
C ILE A 7 -20.62 -2.16 -19.09
N THR A 8 -19.31 -2.23 -19.34
CA THR A 8 -18.73 -2.80 -20.57
C THR A 8 -17.85 -3.98 -20.24
N ILE A 9 -18.05 -5.10 -20.89
CA ILE A 9 -17.20 -6.29 -20.78
C ILE A 9 -16.57 -6.55 -22.14
N GLU A 10 -15.26 -6.69 -22.15
CA GLU A 10 -14.50 -6.89 -23.39
C GLU A 10 -13.45 -8.00 -23.21
N GLN A 11 -13.10 -8.66 -24.29
CA GLN A 11 -11.99 -9.59 -24.33
C GLN A 11 -10.70 -8.82 -24.67
N ALA A 12 -9.68 -8.99 -23.83
CA ALA A 12 -8.35 -8.45 -24.08
C ALA A 12 -7.64 -9.25 -25.17
N SER A 13 -6.86 -8.56 -26.00
CA SER A 13 -6.01 -9.18 -27.03
C SER A 13 -4.58 -9.47 -26.53
N SER A 14 -4.23 -9.05 -25.30
CA SER A 14 -2.91 -9.27 -24.70
C SER A 14 -2.77 -10.67 -24.10
N CYS A 15 -1.53 -11.14 -23.91
CA CYS A 15 -1.27 -12.33 -23.10
C CYS A 15 -1.30 -11.97 -21.59
N PRO A 16 -1.57 -12.96 -20.71
CA PRO A 16 -1.45 -12.78 -19.27
C PRO A 16 -0.06 -12.26 -18.86
N VAL A 17 0.02 -11.48 -17.79
CA VAL A 17 1.29 -10.93 -17.31
C VAL A 17 2.29 -12.05 -16.98
N GLU A 18 1.83 -13.16 -16.45
CA GLU A 18 2.65 -14.34 -16.13
C GLU A 18 3.35 -14.93 -17.37
N GLU A 19 2.79 -14.77 -18.58
CA GLU A 19 3.35 -15.25 -19.85
C GLU A 19 4.22 -14.23 -20.60
N GLN A 20 4.24 -12.98 -20.14
CA GLN A 20 5.11 -11.97 -20.73
C GLN A 20 6.58 -12.34 -20.53
N PRO A 21 7.47 -12.07 -21.50
CA PRO A 21 8.88 -12.45 -21.41
C PRO A 21 9.63 -11.70 -20.31
N ILE A 22 9.17 -10.52 -19.91
CA ILE A 22 9.78 -9.69 -18.88
C ILE A 22 8.69 -9.15 -17.96
N GLU A 23 8.92 -9.25 -16.65
CA GLU A 23 8.05 -8.70 -15.62
C GLU A 23 8.87 -7.99 -14.55
N PHE A 24 8.38 -6.82 -14.11
CA PHE A 24 8.95 -6.02 -13.03
C PHE A 24 7.93 -5.83 -11.93
N VAL A 25 8.34 -6.14 -10.70
CA VAL A 25 7.50 -5.95 -9.51
C VAL A 25 8.34 -5.36 -8.39
N GLU A 26 7.87 -4.25 -7.80
CA GLU A 26 8.47 -3.64 -6.63
C GLU A 26 7.54 -3.78 -5.42
N ARG A 27 8.13 -3.98 -4.23
CA ARG A 27 7.44 -3.84 -2.95
C ARG A 27 8.31 -3.08 -1.97
N LYS A 28 7.68 -2.11 -1.30
CA LYS A 28 8.23 -1.33 -0.19
C LYS A 28 7.64 -1.85 1.11
N GLY A 29 8.47 -2.39 2.00
CA GLY A 29 8.03 -2.96 3.28
C GLY A 29 7.53 -1.92 4.27
N ILE A 30 6.99 -2.39 5.39
CA ILE A 30 6.24 -1.58 6.37
C ILE A 30 7.04 -0.39 6.95
N ALA A 31 8.36 -0.48 7.04
CA ALA A 31 9.23 0.58 7.55
C ALA A 31 9.97 1.36 6.45
N HIS A 32 9.65 1.13 5.17
CA HIS A 32 10.09 2.01 4.10
C HIS A 32 9.40 3.38 4.26
N PRO A 33 10.11 4.51 4.10
CA PRO A 33 9.57 5.85 4.37
C PRO A 33 8.22 6.14 3.71
N ASP A 34 8.06 5.79 2.43
CA ASP A 34 6.80 5.98 1.71
C ASP A 34 5.66 5.16 2.31
N THR A 35 5.90 3.87 2.60
CA THR A 35 4.89 2.98 3.20
C THR A 35 4.53 3.41 4.62
N MET A 36 5.52 3.88 5.40
CA MET A 36 5.27 4.48 6.72
C MET A 36 4.34 5.68 6.58
N CYS A 37 4.61 6.56 5.62
CA CYS A 37 3.80 7.75 5.38
C CYS A 37 2.36 7.38 5.00
N ASP A 38 2.18 6.45 4.06
CA ASP A 38 0.87 5.95 3.67
C ASP A 38 0.09 5.36 4.87
N LEU A 39 0.71 4.45 5.62
CA LEU A 39 0.05 3.76 6.73
C LEU A 39 -0.23 4.66 7.94
N ILE A 40 0.62 5.65 8.20
CA ILE A 40 0.37 6.63 9.26
C ILE A 40 -0.80 7.54 8.87
N MET A 41 -0.85 8.06 7.63
CA MET A 41 -1.96 8.89 7.19
C MET A 41 -3.27 8.10 7.10
N GLU A 42 -3.22 6.82 6.77
CA GLU A 42 -4.38 5.94 6.87
C GLU A 42 -4.83 5.76 8.32
N ALA A 43 -3.91 5.55 9.26
CA ALA A 43 -4.25 5.46 10.68
C ALA A 43 -4.93 6.73 11.18
N VAL A 44 -4.47 7.92 10.77
CA VAL A 44 -5.11 9.21 11.07
C VAL A 44 -6.54 9.26 10.49
N CYS A 45 -6.71 8.87 9.22
CA CYS A 45 -8.03 8.81 8.58
C CYS A 45 -9.00 7.92 9.35
N LEU A 46 -8.57 6.72 9.75
CA LEU A 46 -9.41 5.78 10.50
C LEU A 46 -9.77 6.30 11.90
N GLU A 47 -8.86 6.94 12.62
CA GLU A 47 -9.19 7.55 13.93
C GLU A 47 -10.12 8.75 13.77
N LEU A 48 -9.99 9.56 12.72
CA LEU A 48 -10.96 10.63 12.39
C LEU A 48 -12.34 10.04 12.06
N CYS A 49 -12.42 8.96 11.30
CA CYS A 49 -13.69 8.25 11.04
C CYS A 49 -14.41 7.84 12.34
N LYS A 50 -13.66 7.27 13.29
CA LYS A 50 -14.19 6.85 14.60
C LYS A 50 -14.66 8.05 15.41
N GLU A 51 -13.86 9.11 15.48
CA GLU A 51 -14.18 10.29 16.27
C GLU A 51 -15.38 11.05 15.71
N TYR A 52 -15.47 11.20 14.38
CA TYR A 52 -16.64 11.80 13.74
C TYR A 52 -17.90 10.97 13.97
N THR A 53 -17.82 9.64 13.81
CA THR A 53 -18.96 8.75 14.08
C THR A 53 -19.43 8.85 15.52
N LYS A 54 -18.49 8.88 16.47
CA LYS A 54 -18.80 9.02 17.92
C LYS A 54 -19.48 10.36 18.23
N ARG A 55 -19.02 11.48 17.68
CA ARG A 55 -19.53 12.81 17.99
C ARG A 55 -20.79 13.19 17.21
N PHE A 56 -20.89 12.72 15.95
CA PHE A 56 -21.91 13.21 15.01
C PHE A 56 -22.80 12.11 14.43
N GLY A 57 -22.58 10.83 14.81
CA GLY A 57 -23.30 9.69 14.27
C GLY A 57 -22.98 9.37 12.79
N ARG A 58 -22.01 10.07 12.20
CA ARG A 58 -21.59 9.90 10.80
C ARG A 58 -20.16 10.39 10.60
N ILE A 59 -19.49 9.88 9.55
CA ILE A 59 -18.18 10.36 9.13
C ILE A 59 -18.35 11.71 8.42
N LEU A 60 -17.53 12.69 8.79
CA LEU A 60 -17.48 14.01 8.17
C LEU A 60 -16.32 14.12 7.18
N HIS A 61 -16.31 15.20 6.39
CA HIS A 61 -15.26 15.47 5.41
C HIS A 61 -13.87 15.52 6.06
N HIS A 62 -12.96 14.73 5.52
CA HIS A 62 -11.53 14.79 5.76
C HIS A 62 -10.77 14.12 4.61
N ASN A 63 -9.58 14.60 4.36
CA ASN A 63 -8.56 13.97 3.52
C ASN A 63 -7.22 14.25 4.16
N ILE A 64 -6.39 13.22 4.32
CA ILE A 64 -5.05 13.33 4.91
C ILE A 64 -4.02 12.71 3.94
N ASP A 65 -4.26 12.87 2.66
CA ASP A 65 -3.45 12.25 1.59
C ASP A 65 -2.33 13.17 1.06
N LYS A 66 -1.99 14.23 1.80
CA LYS A 66 -0.88 15.15 1.51
C LYS A 66 0.18 15.12 2.62
N GLY A 67 0.35 13.95 3.25
CA GLY A 67 1.35 13.75 4.29
C GLY A 67 2.76 13.56 3.73
N MET A 68 3.75 13.94 4.54
CA MET A 68 5.17 13.76 4.23
C MET A 68 5.96 13.36 5.47
N LEU A 69 6.92 12.44 5.30
CA LEU A 69 7.92 12.07 6.28
C LEU A 69 9.27 12.64 5.83
N VAL A 70 9.77 13.62 6.59
CA VAL A 70 11.09 14.21 6.37
C VAL A 70 12.13 13.37 7.10
N ALA A 71 13.20 13.01 6.41
CA ALA A 71 14.29 12.23 6.99
C ALA A 71 14.97 12.95 8.16
N GLY A 72 15.40 12.17 9.15
CA GLY A 72 16.24 12.62 10.24
C GLY A 72 17.71 12.67 9.86
N LYS A 73 18.57 12.64 10.89
CA LYS A 73 20.02 12.49 10.74
C LYS A 73 20.56 11.59 11.84
N THR A 74 21.30 10.56 11.44
CA THR A 74 21.92 9.59 12.35
C THR A 74 23.41 9.39 12.01
N LEU A 75 24.14 8.84 12.97
CA LEU A 75 25.51 8.36 12.80
C LEU A 75 25.56 6.89 13.22
N PRO A 76 25.19 5.97 12.30
CA PRO A 76 25.26 4.55 12.57
C PRO A 76 26.74 4.11 12.66
N LYS A 77 27.03 3.16 13.55
CA LYS A 77 28.34 2.53 13.68
C LYS A 77 28.21 1.15 14.31
N PRO A 78 29.13 0.23 14.04
CA PRO A 78 29.17 -1.06 14.72
C PRO A 78 29.07 -0.93 16.24
N GLY A 79 28.19 -1.74 16.87
CA GLY A 79 27.96 -1.71 18.30
C GLY A 79 26.94 -0.67 18.79
N GLY A 80 26.40 0.18 17.91
CA GLY A 80 25.37 1.17 18.18
C GLY A 80 25.82 2.61 17.97
N GLY A 81 25.11 3.28 17.05
CA GLY A 81 25.27 4.68 16.73
C GLY A 81 24.32 5.58 17.50
N THR A 82 24.11 6.79 16.97
CA THR A 82 23.31 7.84 17.64
C THR A 82 22.38 8.55 16.65
N VAL A 83 21.21 8.96 17.13
CA VAL A 83 20.33 9.89 16.44
C VAL A 83 20.80 11.31 16.72
N ILE A 84 21.04 12.10 15.68
CA ILE A 84 21.49 13.51 15.77
C ILE A 84 20.30 14.46 15.63
N GLU A 85 19.43 14.19 14.63
CA GLU A 85 18.21 14.96 14.40
C GLU A 85 17.04 13.97 14.22
N PRO A 86 15.90 14.20 14.90
CA PRO A 86 14.72 13.36 14.73
C PRO A 86 14.14 13.49 13.32
N MET A 87 13.45 12.45 12.87
CA MET A 87 12.57 12.52 11.71
C MET A 87 11.43 13.52 11.98
N LYS A 88 10.73 13.97 10.92
CA LYS A 88 9.56 14.83 11.07
C LYS A 88 8.41 14.31 10.20
N ILE A 89 7.22 14.19 10.81
CA ILE A 89 5.99 13.91 10.09
C ILE A 89 5.20 15.22 9.94
N ILE A 90 4.80 15.53 8.71
CA ILE A 90 3.94 16.65 8.36
C ILE A 90 2.60 16.08 7.90
N PHE A 91 1.53 16.40 8.64
CA PHE A 91 0.16 16.08 8.28
C PHE A 91 -0.41 17.21 7.44
N GLY A 92 -0.85 16.92 6.22
CA GLY A 92 -1.40 17.92 5.32
C GLY A 92 -2.79 17.58 4.80
N ASP A 93 -3.39 18.54 4.10
CA ASP A 93 -4.69 18.57 3.46
C ASP A 93 -5.83 19.11 4.35
N ARG A 94 -7.00 18.49 4.41
CA ARG A 94 -8.23 19.08 4.95
C ARG A 94 -8.97 18.15 5.90
N ALA A 95 -9.59 18.74 6.94
CA ALA A 95 -10.49 17.97 7.82
C ALA A 95 -11.57 18.91 8.41
N THR A 96 -12.63 18.32 8.98
CA THR A 96 -13.67 19.05 9.69
C THR A 96 -13.26 19.25 11.14
N TYR A 97 -13.00 20.50 11.54
CA TYR A 97 -12.61 20.90 12.90
C TYR A 97 -13.80 21.20 13.81
N THR A 98 -14.97 21.51 13.23
CA THR A 98 -16.18 21.84 14.01
C THR A 98 -17.42 21.32 13.30
N GLY A 99 -18.36 20.80 14.08
CA GLY A 99 -19.67 20.37 13.58
C GLY A 99 -20.72 20.57 14.68
N ASN A 100 -21.88 21.14 14.34
CA ASN A 100 -22.98 21.40 15.29
C ASN A 100 -22.50 22.04 16.60
N GLY A 101 -21.56 22.99 16.55
CA GLY A 101 -20.98 23.65 17.71
C GLY A 101 -19.95 22.80 18.51
N THR A 102 -19.69 21.58 18.11
CA THR A 102 -18.71 20.70 18.77
C THR A 102 -17.35 20.75 18.05
N VAL A 103 -16.29 21.00 18.80
CA VAL A 103 -14.90 21.04 18.30
C VAL A 103 -14.33 19.62 18.20
N VAL A 104 -13.59 19.36 17.13
CA VAL A 104 -12.83 18.12 16.92
C VAL A 104 -11.34 18.47 16.96
N PRO A 105 -10.54 17.91 17.86
CA PRO A 105 -9.11 18.20 17.99
C PRO A 105 -8.29 17.44 16.95
N VAL A 106 -8.43 17.80 15.68
CA VAL A 106 -7.88 17.09 14.52
C VAL A 106 -6.36 16.87 14.64
N GLY A 107 -5.62 17.91 15.05
CA GLY A 107 -4.16 17.82 15.20
C GLY A 107 -3.73 16.83 16.29
N GLU A 108 -4.40 16.84 17.43
CA GLU A 108 -4.13 15.89 18.54
C GLU A 108 -4.46 14.45 18.14
N ILE A 109 -5.56 14.24 17.40
CA ILE A 109 -5.94 12.93 16.86
C ILE A 109 -4.88 12.43 15.87
N ALA A 110 -4.40 13.31 14.99
CA ALA A 110 -3.38 12.95 13.99
C ALA A 110 -2.06 12.54 14.66
N GLU A 111 -1.59 13.31 15.62
CA GLU A 111 -0.37 13.00 16.38
C GLU A 111 -0.52 11.71 17.18
N ALA A 112 -1.62 11.54 17.91
CA ALA A 112 -1.87 10.33 18.70
C ALA A 112 -1.97 9.06 17.83
N ALA A 113 -2.61 9.16 16.65
CA ALA A 113 -2.70 8.06 15.70
C ALA A 113 -1.33 7.67 15.15
N ALA A 114 -0.50 8.65 14.79
CA ALA A 114 0.86 8.43 14.32
C ALA A 114 1.74 7.76 15.39
N LYS A 115 1.74 8.29 16.62
CA LYS A 115 2.48 7.72 17.75
C LYS A 115 2.08 6.27 18.03
N LYS A 116 0.78 6.00 18.04
CA LYS A 116 0.24 4.65 18.23
C LYS A 116 0.67 3.69 17.12
N TRP A 117 0.63 4.14 15.87
CA TRP A 117 1.07 3.34 14.74
C TRP A 117 2.56 3.01 14.82
N LEU A 118 3.41 4.01 15.10
CA LEU A 118 4.86 3.86 15.25
C LEU A 118 5.23 2.91 16.40
N ALA A 119 4.66 3.11 17.59
CA ALA A 119 4.90 2.25 18.75
C ALA A 119 4.52 0.78 18.48
N LYS A 120 3.49 0.54 17.68
CA LYS A 120 3.05 -0.82 17.31
C LYS A 120 3.97 -1.48 16.28
N ASN A 121 4.44 -0.72 15.30
CA ASN A 121 5.04 -1.29 14.09
C ASN A 121 6.55 -1.15 14.02
N MET A 122 7.15 -0.14 14.68
CA MET A 122 8.58 0.16 14.62
C MET A 122 9.29 -0.32 15.89
N ARG A 123 10.27 -1.22 15.71
CA ARG A 123 10.96 -1.90 16.85
C ARG A 123 11.92 -1.01 17.62
N PHE A 124 12.51 -0.02 16.96
CA PHE A 124 13.63 0.78 17.47
C PHE A 124 13.37 2.28 17.43
N VAL A 125 12.18 2.68 17.02
CA VAL A 125 11.74 4.07 16.98
C VAL A 125 10.92 4.36 18.22
N ASP A 126 11.39 5.32 19.02
CA ASP A 126 10.59 5.91 20.09
C ASP A 126 9.81 7.10 19.49
N PRO A 127 8.47 7.03 19.43
CA PRO A 127 7.66 8.08 18.82
C PRO A 127 7.71 9.42 19.56
N GLU A 128 8.14 9.48 20.81
CA GLU A 128 8.28 10.73 21.59
C GLU A 128 9.65 11.41 21.38
N ILE A 129 10.67 10.62 21.02
CA ILE A 129 12.06 11.11 20.96
C ILE A 129 12.55 11.22 19.51
N ASN A 130 12.19 10.24 18.67
CA ASN A 130 12.77 10.10 17.35
C ASN A 130 11.97 10.81 16.25
N LEU A 131 10.81 11.43 16.59
CA LEU A 131 9.96 12.13 15.64
C LEU A 131 9.48 13.47 16.17
N LEU A 132 9.37 14.42 15.25
CA LEU A 132 8.63 15.68 15.39
C LEU A 132 7.33 15.58 14.58
N TYR A 133 6.25 16.20 15.10
CA TYR A 133 4.93 16.20 14.48
C TYR A 133 4.53 17.60 14.12
N GLN A 134 4.18 17.83 12.86
CA GLN A 134 3.74 19.13 12.36
C GLN A 134 2.35 19.03 11.73
N ASN A 135 1.39 19.74 12.30
CA ASN A 135 0.02 19.75 11.79
C ASN A 135 -0.18 20.92 10.82
N GLU A 136 -0.37 20.60 9.52
CA GLU A 136 -0.75 21.53 8.46
C GLU A 136 -2.14 21.19 7.87
N ILE A 137 -2.93 20.37 8.55
CA ILE A 137 -4.30 20.07 8.15
C ILE A 137 -5.13 21.34 8.32
N LYS A 138 -5.86 21.76 7.29
CA LYS A 138 -6.70 22.96 7.31
C LYS A 138 -8.19 22.57 7.29
N PRO A 139 -9.10 23.47 7.70
CA PRO A 139 -10.54 23.26 7.57
C PRO A 139 -10.94 22.95 6.12
N GLY A 140 -11.91 22.06 5.95
CA GLY A 140 -12.47 21.72 4.63
C GLY A 140 -13.17 22.92 3.98
N SER A 141 -13.22 22.94 2.63
CA SER A 141 -13.99 23.96 1.92
C SER A 141 -15.51 23.76 2.12
N PRO A 142 -16.32 24.83 2.07
CA PRO A 142 -17.76 24.73 2.23
C PRO A 142 -18.41 23.76 1.24
N GLU A 143 -17.96 23.72 -0.02
CA GLU A 143 -18.52 22.87 -1.07
C GLU A 143 -18.30 21.38 -0.78
N LEU A 144 -17.10 21.00 -0.34
CA LEU A 144 -16.77 19.63 0.02
C LEU A 144 -17.46 19.19 1.31
N THR A 145 -17.69 20.12 2.23
CA THR A 145 -18.43 19.84 3.46
C THR A 145 -19.93 19.65 3.19
N ASP A 146 -20.50 20.41 2.25
CA ASP A 146 -21.91 20.29 1.85
C ASP A 146 -22.27 18.91 1.28
N VAL A 147 -21.34 18.27 0.54
CA VAL A 147 -21.57 16.92 -0.02
C VAL A 147 -21.94 15.90 1.07
N PHE A 148 -21.39 16.04 2.27
CA PHE A 148 -21.70 15.17 3.42
C PHE A 148 -23.06 15.48 4.08
N ALA A 149 -23.66 16.64 3.79
CA ALA A 149 -24.99 16.99 4.27
C ALA A 149 -26.12 16.46 3.37
N ARG A 150 -25.78 15.99 2.17
CA ARG A 150 -26.76 15.51 1.19
C ARG A 150 -27.31 14.14 1.54
N PRO A 151 -28.58 13.83 1.19
CA PRO A 151 -29.18 12.50 1.41
C PRO A 151 -28.47 11.39 0.65
N ILE A 152 -27.90 11.70 -0.54
CA ILE A 152 -27.12 10.78 -1.36
C ILE A 152 -25.70 11.34 -1.44
N ILE A 153 -24.75 10.56 -0.95
CA ILE A 153 -23.35 10.93 -1.00
C ILE A 153 -22.82 10.72 -2.41
N GLY A 154 -22.40 11.82 -3.04
CA GLY A 154 -21.81 11.80 -4.36
C GLY A 154 -20.28 11.58 -4.31
N ALA A 155 -19.74 11.11 -5.43
CA ALA A 155 -18.30 11.04 -5.63
C ALA A 155 -17.66 12.44 -5.49
N ASN A 156 -16.57 12.53 -4.76
CA ASN A 156 -15.87 13.80 -4.53
C ASN A 156 -15.03 14.26 -5.73
N ASP A 157 -14.76 13.35 -6.69
CA ASP A 157 -13.90 13.61 -7.83
C ASP A 157 -14.34 12.79 -9.05
N THR A 158 -13.86 13.21 -10.23
CA THR A 158 -13.88 12.44 -11.47
C THR A 158 -12.53 11.76 -11.62
N SER A 159 -12.44 10.49 -11.25
CA SER A 159 -11.20 9.71 -11.21
C SER A 159 -11.45 8.26 -11.60
N VAL A 160 -10.37 7.48 -11.77
CA VAL A 160 -10.44 6.07 -12.15
C VAL A 160 -9.74 5.20 -11.11
N GLY A 161 -10.48 4.22 -10.57
CA GLY A 161 -9.92 3.07 -9.85
C GLY A 161 -9.63 1.93 -10.83
N VAL A 162 -8.54 1.21 -10.59
CA VAL A 162 -8.17 0.03 -11.37
C VAL A 162 -7.73 -1.10 -10.47
N GLY A 163 -8.18 -2.32 -10.77
CA GLY A 163 -7.81 -3.53 -10.08
C GLY A 163 -7.69 -4.70 -11.03
N TYR A 164 -6.96 -5.72 -10.64
CA TYR A 164 -6.73 -6.90 -11.46
C TYR A 164 -6.64 -8.18 -10.63
N ALA A 165 -6.86 -9.31 -11.28
CA ALA A 165 -6.68 -10.65 -10.74
C ALA A 165 -6.43 -11.66 -11.89
N PRO A 166 -5.70 -12.78 -11.62
CA PRO A 166 -4.98 -13.09 -10.38
C PRO A 166 -3.66 -12.32 -10.28
N LEU A 167 -2.99 -12.43 -9.15
CA LEU A 167 -1.58 -12.06 -9.07
C LEU A 167 -0.73 -13.07 -9.85
N SER A 168 0.29 -12.59 -10.56
CA SER A 168 1.30 -13.46 -11.17
C SER A 168 2.11 -14.21 -10.11
N GLU A 169 2.87 -15.24 -10.53
CA GLU A 169 3.79 -15.91 -9.61
C GLU A 169 4.84 -14.94 -9.05
N THR A 170 5.40 -14.05 -9.88
CA THR A 170 6.36 -13.02 -9.44
C THR A 170 5.75 -12.11 -8.38
N GLU A 171 4.53 -11.61 -8.60
CA GLU A 171 3.80 -10.76 -7.66
C GLU A 171 3.58 -11.47 -6.31
N ARG A 172 3.16 -12.74 -6.32
CA ARG A 172 2.97 -13.56 -5.10
C ARG A 172 4.28 -13.81 -4.36
N LEU A 173 5.38 -14.09 -5.07
CA LEU A 173 6.68 -14.33 -4.47
C LEU A 173 7.27 -13.08 -3.82
N VAL A 174 7.08 -11.90 -4.42
CA VAL A 174 7.51 -10.61 -3.86
C VAL A 174 6.76 -10.30 -2.57
N LEU A 175 5.43 -10.48 -2.54
CA LEU A 175 4.64 -10.34 -1.30
C LEU A 175 5.14 -11.32 -0.22
N ALA A 176 5.26 -12.59 -0.56
CA ALA A 176 5.69 -13.62 0.37
C ALA A 176 7.11 -13.37 0.91
N ALA A 177 8.03 -12.86 0.08
CA ALA A 177 9.40 -12.51 0.49
C ALA A 177 9.42 -11.40 1.54
N GLU A 178 8.67 -10.32 1.32
CA GLU A 178 8.59 -9.22 2.28
C GLU A 178 7.90 -9.65 3.59
N GLU A 179 6.79 -10.38 3.50
CA GLU A 179 6.09 -10.94 4.66
C GLU A 179 6.99 -11.88 5.48
N TYR A 180 7.77 -12.74 4.80
CA TYR A 180 8.75 -13.62 5.46
C TYR A 180 9.81 -12.81 6.20
N LEU A 181 10.47 -11.88 5.51
CA LEU A 181 11.52 -11.03 6.09
C LEU A 181 11.01 -10.14 7.22
N ASN A 182 9.75 -9.72 7.21
CA ASN A 182 9.13 -8.90 8.26
C ASN A 182 8.32 -9.70 9.29
N SER A 183 8.28 -11.04 9.17
CA SER A 183 7.60 -11.90 10.16
C SER A 183 8.28 -11.82 11.55
N ASN A 184 7.48 -12.01 12.59
CA ASN A 184 8.00 -12.03 13.96
C ASN A 184 9.02 -13.15 14.18
N ILE A 185 8.82 -14.31 13.53
CA ILE A 185 9.75 -15.45 13.61
C ILE A 185 11.10 -15.04 13.02
N PHE A 186 11.10 -14.45 11.82
CA PHE A 186 12.32 -13.99 11.17
C PHE A 186 13.04 -12.89 11.99
N LYS A 187 12.30 -11.90 12.49
CA LYS A 187 12.88 -10.81 13.30
C LYS A 187 13.40 -11.27 14.67
N HIS A 188 12.90 -12.38 15.18
CA HIS A 188 13.46 -13.01 16.40
C HIS A 188 14.76 -13.76 16.09
N ALA A 189 14.82 -14.48 14.99
CA ALA A 189 16.01 -15.21 14.55
C ALA A 189 17.13 -14.27 14.06
N TYR A 190 16.77 -13.16 13.42
CA TYR A 190 17.69 -12.17 12.83
C TYR A 190 17.36 -10.76 13.36
N PRO A 191 17.62 -10.48 14.65
CA PRO A 191 17.26 -9.22 15.30
C PRO A 191 17.98 -8.01 14.70
N GLU A 192 19.12 -8.22 14.01
CA GLU A 192 19.88 -7.23 13.28
C GLU A 192 19.17 -6.68 12.05
N THR A 193 18.10 -7.30 11.56
CA THR A 193 17.35 -6.80 10.40
C THR A 193 16.28 -5.80 10.84
N GLY A 194 16.30 -4.59 10.29
CA GLY A 194 15.22 -3.62 10.39
C GLY A 194 13.99 -4.06 9.62
N LYS A 195 12.88 -3.33 9.78
CA LYS A 195 11.63 -3.58 9.03
C LYS A 195 11.57 -2.84 7.70
N ASP A 196 12.55 -1.99 7.40
CA ASP A 196 12.69 -1.36 6.09
C ASP A 196 13.29 -2.36 5.12
N ILE A 197 12.38 -2.98 4.38
CA ILE A 197 12.68 -3.95 3.33
C ILE A 197 12.15 -3.36 2.02
N LYS A 198 13.03 -3.26 1.01
CA LYS A 198 12.60 -2.93 -0.34
C LYS A 198 12.99 -4.06 -1.28
N ILE A 199 12.06 -4.55 -2.08
CA ILE A 199 12.29 -5.63 -3.04
C ILE A 199 11.98 -5.12 -4.44
N MET A 200 12.94 -5.31 -5.36
CA MET A 200 12.73 -5.20 -6.79
C MET A 200 12.92 -6.57 -7.41
N ALA A 201 11.87 -7.09 -8.03
CA ALA A 201 11.90 -8.32 -8.79
C ALA A 201 12.02 -8.03 -10.29
N LEU A 202 12.89 -8.76 -10.96
CA LEU A 202 12.99 -8.85 -12.40
C LEU A 202 12.85 -10.32 -12.80
N ARG A 203 11.77 -10.66 -13.48
CA ARG A 203 11.61 -11.96 -14.14
C ARG A 203 11.91 -11.82 -15.63
N LYS A 204 12.78 -12.68 -16.14
CA LYS A 204 13.03 -12.86 -17.58
C LYS A 204 12.69 -14.30 -17.94
N ASN A 205 11.64 -14.50 -18.70
CA ASN A 205 11.07 -15.81 -18.95
C ASN A 205 10.82 -16.57 -17.63
N ARG A 206 11.63 -17.58 -17.30
CA ARG A 206 11.53 -18.40 -16.08
C ARG A 206 12.67 -18.13 -15.07
N ASP A 207 13.46 -17.07 -15.28
CA ASP A 207 14.54 -16.67 -14.38
C ASP A 207 14.11 -15.45 -13.55
N LEU A 208 14.08 -15.59 -12.23
CA LEU A 208 13.72 -14.53 -11.28
C LEU A 208 14.95 -14.00 -10.55
N THR A 209 15.17 -12.70 -10.61
CA THR A 209 16.15 -12.00 -9.78
C THR A 209 15.43 -11.09 -8.79
N LEU A 210 15.67 -11.29 -7.50
CA LEU A 210 15.24 -10.40 -6.42
C LEU A 210 16.41 -9.56 -5.93
N THR A 211 16.31 -8.24 -6.07
CA THR A 211 17.25 -7.29 -5.45
C THR A 211 16.56 -6.72 -4.23
N VAL A 212 17.13 -6.97 -3.05
CA VAL A 212 16.53 -6.67 -1.75
C VAL A 212 17.41 -5.70 -0.99
N ALA A 213 16.86 -4.58 -0.55
CA ALA A 213 17.49 -3.71 0.44
C ALA A 213 16.93 -4.05 1.82
N ILE A 214 17.80 -4.23 2.80
CA ILE A 214 17.47 -4.49 4.20
C ILE A 214 18.27 -3.51 5.05
N ALA A 215 17.59 -2.69 5.85
CA ALA A 215 18.24 -1.82 6.82
C ALA A 215 18.77 -2.65 7.99
N PHE A 216 20.09 -2.86 8.09
CA PHE A 216 20.68 -3.56 9.24
C PHE A 216 20.80 -2.63 10.43
N VAL A 217 20.45 -3.12 11.61
CA VAL A 217 20.45 -2.37 12.87
C VAL A 217 21.81 -2.50 13.55
N ASP A 218 22.51 -1.42 13.65
CA ASP A 218 23.92 -1.29 14.00
C ASP A 218 24.29 -1.86 15.38
N ARG A 219 23.40 -1.76 16.39
CA ARG A 219 23.62 -2.29 17.75
C ARG A 219 23.81 -3.80 17.81
N TYR A 220 23.41 -4.53 16.78
CA TYR A 220 23.56 -5.98 16.66
C TYR A 220 24.74 -6.37 15.77
N ILE A 221 25.45 -5.40 15.16
CA ILE A 221 26.58 -5.62 14.29
C ILE A 221 27.83 -5.06 14.96
N HIS A 222 28.81 -5.92 15.25
CA HIS A 222 30.01 -5.51 15.98
C HIS A 222 31.19 -5.16 15.07
N ASN A 223 31.22 -5.66 13.83
CA ASN A 223 32.25 -5.40 12.85
C ASN A 223 31.80 -5.79 11.43
N ALA A 224 32.56 -5.41 10.42
CA ALA A 224 32.28 -5.70 9.02
C ALA A 224 32.22 -7.21 8.73
N ALA A 225 33.10 -8.02 9.29
CA ALA A 225 33.10 -9.48 9.07
C ALA A 225 31.75 -10.09 9.48
N MET A 226 31.25 -9.75 10.67
CA MET A 226 29.95 -10.19 11.17
C MET A 226 28.80 -9.71 10.29
N TYR A 227 28.87 -8.46 9.80
CA TYR A 227 27.84 -7.92 8.89
C TYR A 227 27.72 -8.76 7.60
N PHE A 228 28.85 -9.01 6.93
CA PHE A 228 28.86 -9.75 5.67
C PHE A 228 28.49 -11.23 5.86
N GLU A 229 28.91 -11.85 6.96
CA GLU A 229 28.47 -13.21 7.33
C GLU A 229 26.93 -13.27 7.53
N LYS A 230 26.37 -12.37 8.33
CA LYS A 230 24.91 -12.28 8.55
C LYS A 230 24.15 -12.02 7.27
N LYS A 231 24.64 -11.10 6.46
CA LYS A 231 24.06 -10.79 5.15
C LYS A 231 23.99 -12.03 4.25
N GLN A 232 25.07 -12.84 4.20
CA GLN A 232 25.09 -14.07 3.42
C GLN A 232 24.09 -15.10 3.94
N ILE A 233 24.04 -15.33 5.25
CA ILE A 233 23.08 -16.25 5.89
C ILE A 233 21.63 -15.84 5.54
N ILE A 234 21.30 -14.56 5.62
CA ILE A 234 19.97 -14.05 5.31
C ILE A 234 19.65 -14.23 3.83
N GLN A 235 20.64 -14.00 2.95
CA GLN A 235 20.49 -14.19 1.51
C GLN A 235 20.19 -15.66 1.16
N ASP A 236 20.92 -16.59 1.77
CA ASP A 236 20.73 -18.04 1.55
C ASP A 236 19.34 -18.47 2.07
N ASN A 237 18.94 -18.04 3.27
CA ASN A 237 17.62 -18.34 3.82
C ASN A 237 16.49 -17.82 2.96
N LEU A 238 16.59 -16.58 2.47
CA LEU A 238 15.57 -16.03 1.58
C LEU A 238 15.53 -16.78 0.24
N THR A 239 16.70 -17.15 -0.29
CA THR A 239 16.80 -17.93 -1.53
C THR A 239 16.08 -19.26 -1.39
N GLU A 240 16.33 -20.00 -0.31
CA GLU A 240 15.67 -21.28 -0.04
C GLU A 240 14.17 -21.10 0.19
N PHE A 241 13.77 -20.04 0.93
CA PHE A 241 12.34 -19.74 1.12
C PHE A 241 11.60 -19.53 -0.21
N ILE A 242 12.19 -18.75 -1.14
CA ILE A 242 11.59 -18.50 -2.46
C ILE A 242 11.55 -19.77 -3.30
N LYS A 243 12.64 -20.56 -3.32
CA LYS A 243 12.67 -21.85 -4.03
C LYS A 243 11.59 -22.81 -3.56
N CYS A 244 11.28 -22.82 -2.27
CA CYS A 244 10.19 -23.65 -1.74
C CYS A 244 8.79 -23.21 -2.18
N LYS A 245 8.64 -21.96 -2.67
CA LYS A 245 7.35 -21.38 -3.08
C LYS A 245 7.19 -21.20 -4.58
N GLN A 246 8.28 -21.31 -5.34
CA GLN A 246 8.24 -21.20 -6.81
C GLN A 246 7.47 -22.39 -7.42
N ASN A 247 6.83 -22.16 -8.54
CA ASN A 247 6.07 -23.18 -9.29
C ASN A 247 6.54 -23.26 -10.76
N THR A 248 6.41 -22.18 -11.51
CA THR A 248 6.78 -22.12 -12.94
C THR A 248 8.15 -21.47 -13.18
N ILE A 249 8.70 -20.78 -12.17
CA ILE A 249 10.05 -20.20 -12.22
C ILE A 249 11.09 -21.29 -12.04
N ASP A 250 12.10 -21.34 -12.92
CA ASP A 250 13.16 -22.37 -12.90
C ASP A 250 14.33 -21.92 -12.01
N ASN A 251 14.78 -20.69 -12.15
CA ASN A 251 15.96 -20.19 -11.46
C ASN A 251 15.64 -18.96 -10.62
N VAL A 252 16.12 -18.95 -9.38
CA VAL A 252 15.99 -17.81 -8.44
C VAL A 252 17.35 -17.32 -8.03
N THR A 253 17.59 -16.03 -8.22
CA THR A 253 18.76 -15.30 -7.73
C THR A 253 18.31 -14.23 -6.74
N VAL A 254 18.82 -14.26 -5.52
CA VAL A 254 18.61 -13.23 -4.51
C VAL A 254 19.89 -12.44 -4.29
N ARG A 255 19.78 -11.12 -4.24
CA ARG A 255 20.89 -10.20 -3.96
C ARG A 255 20.45 -9.23 -2.88
N ILE A 256 21.21 -9.15 -1.77
CA ILE A 256 20.92 -8.26 -0.65
C ILE A 256 21.94 -7.12 -0.62
N ASN A 257 21.47 -5.88 -0.46
CA ASN A 257 22.30 -4.68 -0.27
C ASN A 257 23.49 -4.63 -1.23
N THR A 258 23.22 -4.55 -2.52
CA THR A 258 24.22 -4.70 -3.59
C THR A 258 25.20 -3.52 -3.70
N LEU A 259 24.96 -2.43 -2.97
CA LEU A 259 25.89 -1.29 -2.87
C LEU A 259 27.01 -1.55 -1.86
N ASP A 260 26.87 -2.56 -1.00
CA ASP A 260 27.84 -2.88 0.04
C ASP A 260 29.18 -3.35 -0.55
N ASP A 261 30.29 -2.95 0.11
CA ASP A 261 31.65 -3.22 -0.33
C ASP A 261 32.53 -3.59 0.88
N PRO A 262 32.93 -4.85 1.02
CA PRO A 262 33.76 -5.31 2.15
C PRO A 262 35.13 -4.64 2.22
N GLU A 263 35.68 -4.14 1.10
CA GLU A 263 36.97 -3.47 1.07
C GLU A 263 36.94 -2.08 1.72
N ARG A 264 35.76 -1.49 1.87
CA ARG A 264 35.57 -0.17 2.48
C ARG A 264 35.38 -0.19 4.01
N GLY A 265 35.50 -1.37 4.67
CA GLY A 265 35.29 -1.50 6.11
C GLY A 265 33.90 -0.99 6.54
N ASP A 266 33.87 -0.18 7.61
CA ASP A 266 32.61 0.37 8.15
C ASP A 266 31.83 1.24 7.14
N GLY A 267 32.51 1.90 6.23
CA GLY A 267 31.88 2.70 5.17
C GLY A 267 31.30 1.89 4.01
N GLY A 268 31.47 0.57 4.02
CA GLY A 268 30.93 -0.36 3.03
C GLY A 268 29.73 -1.16 3.49
N MET A 269 29.13 -0.82 4.62
CA MET A 269 27.98 -1.51 5.19
C MET A 269 26.73 -0.62 5.19
N TYR A 270 25.55 -1.21 4.92
CA TYR A 270 24.29 -0.51 5.11
C TYR A 270 23.77 -0.70 6.54
N LEU A 271 24.17 0.20 7.45
CA LEU A 271 23.77 0.23 8.84
C LEU A 271 22.79 1.36 9.13
N THR A 272 21.89 1.13 10.08
CA THR A 272 20.90 2.08 10.58
C THR A 272 20.83 1.98 12.11
N VAL A 273 20.43 3.07 12.77
CA VAL A 273 20.20 3.11 14.23
C VAL A 273 18.78 2.66 14.58
N LEU A 274 17.81 3.07 13.77
CA LEU A 274 16.36 2.87 14.01
C LEU A 274 15.73 1.78 13.12
N GLY A 275 16.49 1.20 12.22
CA GLY A 275 16.02 0.14 11.33
C GLY A 275 15.14 0.60 10.18
N THR A 276 15.31 1.84 9.74
CA THR A 276 14.62 2.46 8.60
C THR A 276 15.53 3.47 7.90
N SER A 277 15.44 3.57 6.57
CA SER A 277 16.13 4.60 5.78
C SER A 277 15.62 6.02 6.09
N ALA A 278 14.43 6.17 6.67
CA ALA A 278 13.87 7.45 7.08
C ALA A 278 14.71 8.18 8.13
N GLU A 279 15.57 7.48 8.84
CA GLU A 279 16.42 8.08 9.86
C GLU A 279 17.51 9.01 9.33
N SER A 280 17.93 8.85 8.04
CA SER A 280 18.99 9.67 7.45
C SER A 280 19.08 9.64 5.92
N ALA A 281 18.58 8.59 5.26
CA ALA A 281 18.87 8.34 3.85
C ALA A 281 17.74 8.75 2.90
N ASP A 282 16.48 8.62 3.31
CA ASP A 282 15.34 8.86 2.42
C ASP A 282 14.13 9.44 3.18
N GLY A 283 13.34 10.27 2.51
CA GLY A 283 12.06 10.75 3.00
C GLY A 283 10.91 9.92 2.45
N GLY A 284 9.71 10.11 3.00
CA GLY A 284 8.49 9.44 2.55
C GLY A 284 7.39 10.42 2.19
N GLN A 285 6.55 10.04 1.24
CA GLN A 285 5.38 10.81 0.85
C GLN A 285 4.21 9.90 0.52
N VAL A 286 2.99 10.32 0.90
CA VAL A 286 1.76 9.61 0.55
C VAL A 286 1.64 9.43 -0.96
N GLY A 287 1.24 8.22 -1.39
CA GLY A 287 1.01 7.87 -2.78
C GLY A 287 2.26 7.41 -3.54
N ARG A 288 3.44 7.44 -2.91
CA ARG A 288 4.68 6.91 -3.49
C ARG A 288 5.01 5.48 -3.06
N GLY A 289 4.24 4.95 -2.12
CA GLY A 289 4.32 3.56 -1.66
C GLY A 289 3.64 2.56 -2.60
N ASN A 290 3.38 1.37 -2.06
CA ASN A 290 2.67 0.32 -2.78
C ASN A 290 1.26 0.76 -3.17
N ARG A 291 0.68 0.12 -4.19
CA ARG A 291 -0.75 0.26 -4.52
C ARG A 291 -1.58 -0.56 -3.53
N VAL A 292 -2.89 -0.45 -3.61
CA VAL A 292 -3.83 -1.06 -2.64
C VAL A 292 -3.75 -2.58 -2.51
N ASN A 293 -3.13 -3.26 -3.46
CA ASN A 293 -2.84 -4.70 -3.40
C ASN A 293 -1.46 -5.02 -2.80
N GLY A 294 -0.74 -4.02 -2.29
CA GLY A 294 0.57 -4.17 -1.65
C GLY A 294 1.77 -4.15 -2.59
N LEU A 295 1.58 -3.87 -3.88
CA LEU A 295 2.63 -3.95 -4.90
C LEU A 295 2.72 -2.69 -5.77
N ILE A 296 3.87 -2.51 -6.40
CA ILE A 296 4.07 -1.65 -7.57
C ILE A 296 4.42 -2.59 -8.73
N ALA A 297 3.40 -3.03 -9.47
CA ALA A 297 3.54 -3.98 -10.59
C ALA A 297 3.57 -3.21 -11.91
N PHE A 298 4.74 -3.11 -12.54
CA PHE A 298 4.95 -2.26 -13.72
C PHE A 298 4.29 -2.79 -14.99
N ASN A 299 4.00 -4.08 -15.05
CA ASN A 299 3.30 -4.71 -16.17
C ASN A 299 1.77 -4.65 -16.06
N ARG A 300 1.25 -4.06 -14.98
CA ARG A 300 -0.19 -3.92 -14.71
C ARG A 300 -0.65 -2.49 -14.91
N PRO A 301 -1.89 -2.27 -15.35
CA PRO A 301 -2.51 -0.95 -15.26
C PRO A 301 -2.55 -0.47 -13.82
N GLN A 302 -2.15 0.77 -13.57
CA GLN A 302 -2.12 1.38 -12.25
C GLN A 302 -2.72 2.79 -12.30
N THR A 303 -3.34 3.20 -11.20
CA THR A 303 -3.69 4.60 -10.98
C THR A 303 -2.62 5.28 -10.14
N LEU A 304 -2.41 6.57 -10.36
CA LEU A 304 -1.53 7.41 -9.53
C LEU A 304 -2.24 7.94 -8.28
N GLU A 305 -3.55 7.69 -8.15
CA GLU A 305 -4.32 8.08 -6.97
C GLU A 305 -3.84 7.32 -5.72
N ALA A 306 -3.38 8.06 -4.71
CA ALA A 306 -3.12 7.48 -3.40
C ALA A 306 -4.45 7.06 -2.75
N ALA A 307 -4.53 5.86 -2.18
CA ALA A 307 -5.69 5.45 -1.39
C ALA A 307 -5.54 5.87 0.08
N ALA A 308 -4.32 5.82 0.61
CA ALA A 308 -4.01 6.14 1.99
C ALA A 308 -4.44 7.57 2.39
N GLY A 309 -5.00 7.70 3.59
CA GLY A 309 -5.43 8.99 4.15
C GLY A 309 -6.71 9.57 3.57
N LYS A 310 -7.22 9.06 2.46
CA LYS A 310 -8.45 9.53 1.82
C LYS A 310 -9.69 9.09 2.59
N ASN A 311 -10.74 9.93 2.58
CA ASN A 311 -12.03 9.62 3.18
C ASN A 311 -12.67 8.37 2.54
N PRO A 312 -13.04 7.35 3.31
CA PRO A 312 -13.61 6.11 2.76
C PRO A 312 -15.03 6.27 2.21
N VAL A 313 -15.76 7.36 2.59
CA VAL A 313 -17.19 7.50 2.29
C VAL A 313 -17.41 7.96 0.86
N ASN A 314 -16.63 8.93 0.38
CA ASN A 314 -16.88 9.56 -0.92
C ASN A 314 -15.63 9.76 -1.79
N HIS A 315 -14.44 9.49 -1.25
CA HIS A 315 -13.23 9.67 -2.04
C HIS A 315 -12.98 8.45 -2.92
N VAL A 316 -13.33 8.59 -4.20
CA VAL A 316 -13.24 7.51 -5.20
C VAL A 316 -11.81 7.01 -5.41
N GLY A 317 -10.80 7.85 -5.20
CA GLY A 317 -9.38 7.44 -5.21
C GLY A 317 -9.03 6.35 -4.19
N LYS A 318 -9.79 6.20 -3.09
CA LYS A 318 -9.71 5.05 -2.19
C LYS A 318 -10.75 3.99 -2.57
N THR A 319 -12.02 4.38 -2.57
CA THR A 319 -13.14 3.44 -2.65
C THR A 319 -13.11 2.64 -3.94
N TYR A 320 -12.93 3.29 -5.11
CA TYR A 320 -12.89 2.58 -6.39
C TYR A 320 -11.62 1.79 -6.61
N ASN A 321 -10.47 2.26 -6.08
CA ASN A 321 -9.24 1.49 -6.17
C ASN A 321 -9.33 0.15 -5.43
N VAL A 322 -9.80 0.16 -4.18
CA VAL A 322 -9.94 -1.08 -3.42
C VAL A 322 -11.06 -1.95 -4.02
N LEU A 323 -12.21 -1.36 -4.36
CA LEU A 323 -13.36 -2.09 -4.90
C LEU A 323 -13.05 -2.75 -6.25
N SER A 324 -12.28 -2.11 -7.14
CA SER A 324 -11.92 -2.71 -8.43
C SER A 324 -11.07 -3.97 -8.27
N HIS A 325 -10.18 -4.03 -7.27
CA HIS A 325 -9.45 -5.25 -6.93
C HIS A 325 -10.37 -6.34 -6.35
N GLU A 326 -11.34 -5.98 -5.50
CA GLU A 326 -12.33 -6.94 -4.97
C GLU A 326 -13.18 -7.54 -6.10
N ILE A 327 -13.68 -6.68 -7.01
CA ILE A 327 -14.44 -7.13 -8.18
C ILE A 327 -13.58 -8.05 -9.06
N ALA A 328 -12.34 -7.67 -9.35
CA ALA A 328 -11.44 -8.49 -10.17
C ALA A 328 -11.18 -9.87 -9.54
N ARG A 329 -10.89 -9.90 -8.23
CA ARG A 329 -10.69 -11.17 -7.48
C ARG A 329 -11.94 -12.04 -7.53
N ARG A 330 -13.11 -11.44 -7.36
CA ARG A 330 -14.37 -12.16 -7.38
C ARG A 330 -14.69 -12.73 -8.77
N ILE A 331 -14.51 -11.94 -9.84
CA ILE A 331 -14.68 -12.41 -11.22
C ILE A 331 -13.76 -13.60 -11.49
N HIS A 332 -12.46 -13.46 -11.22
CA HIS A 332 -11.51 -14.55 -11.46
C HIS A 332 -11.83 -15.82 -10.65
N LYS A 333 -12.31 -15.67 -9.41
CA LYS A 333 -12.62 -16.82 -8.53
C LYS A 333 -13.92 -17.54 -8.90
N GLU A 334 -14.96 -16.76 -9.32
CA GLU A 334 -16.31 -17.29 -9.50
C GLU A 334 -16.64 -17.64 -10.95
N ILE A 335 -15.93 -17.08 -11.92
CA ILE A 335 -16.19 -17.32 -13.35
C ILE A 335 -15.10 -18.23 -13.93
N ALA A 336 -15.47 -19.44 -14.28
CA ALA A 336 -14.58 -20.38 -14.97
C ALA A 336 -14.21 -19.85 -16.38
N GLY A 337 -12.99 -20.14 -16.82
CA GLY A 337 -12.48 -19.72 -18.13
C GLY A 337 -11.89 -18.32 -18.16
N VAL A 338 -11.83 -17.59 -17.02
CA VAL A 338 -11.16 -16.29 -16.91
C VAL A 338 -9.73 -16.50 -16.40
N ARG A 339 -8.74 -16.32 -17.27
CA ARG A 339 -7.32 -16.41 -16.92
C ARG A 339 -6.81 -15.18 -16.20
N GLU A 340 -7.19 -14.00 -16.68
CA GLU A 340 -6.82 -12.71 -16.10
C GLU A 340 -7.93 -11.69 -16.34
N VAL A 341 -8.15 -10.81 -15.39
CA VAL A 341 -9.13 -9.73 -15.51
C VAL A 341 -8.56 -8.42 -14.98
N THR A 342 -8.82 -7.34 -15.72
CA THR A 342 -8.59 -5.97 -15.26
C THR A 342 -9.93 -5.25 -15.19
N VAL A 343 -10.22 -4.63 -14.05
CA VAL A 343 -11.46 -3.89 -13.78
C VAL A 343 -11.16 -2.41 -13.63
N TYR A 344 -11.92 -1.56 -14.32
CA TYR A 344 -11.86 -0.11 -14.21
C TYR A 344 -13.20 0.43 -13.70
N LEU A 345 -13.14 1.34 -12.74
CA LEU A 345 -14.29 2.11 -12.25
C LEU A 345 -13.99 3.59 -12.42
N CYS A 346 -14.70 4.25 -13.33
CA CYS A 346 -14.58 5.69 -13.58
C CYS A 346 -15.74 6.42 -12.91
N SER A 347 -15.44 7.39 -12.04
CA SER A 347 -16.44 8.22 -11.38
C SER A 347 -16.79 9.47 -12.19
N GLN A 348 -17.88 10.09 -11.82
CA GLN A 348 -18.26 11.45 -12.20
C GLN A 348 -18.51 12.24 -10.91
N ILE A 349 -17.77 13.34 -10.72
CA ILE A 349 -17.93 14.19 -9.54
C ILE A 349 -19.40 14.56 -9.31
N GLY A 350 -19.87 14.42 -8.07
CA GLY A 350 -21.24 14.70 -7.65
C GLY A 350 -22.27 13.63 -7.99
N SER A 351 -21.96 12.63 -8.83
CA SER A 351 -22.84 11.48 -9.08
C SER A 351 -22.82 10.51 -7.88
N PRO A 352 -23.91 9.75 -7.63
CA PRO A 352 -23.93 8.73 -6.59
C PRO A 352 -22.73 7.79 -6.72
N ILE A 353 -22.10 7.44 -5.60
CA ILE A 353 -20.87 6.62 -5.62
C ILE A 353 -21.13 5.19 -6.11
N ASP A 354 -22.36 4.70 -6.05
CA ASP A 354 -22.78 3.41 -6.59
C ASP A 354 -23.14 3.45 -8.09
N GLU A 355 -23.08 4.65 -8.71
CA GLU A 355 -23.37 4.88 -10.13
C GLU A 355 -22.13 5.48 -10.85
N PRO A 356 -21.08 4.68 -11.11
CA PRO A 356 -19.93 5.16 -11.87
C PRO A 356 -20.37 5.65 -13.26
N LEU A 357 -19.65 6.63 -13.79
CA LEU A 357 -19.79 7.06 -15.19
C LEU A 357 -19.60 5.87 -16.14
N GLN A 358 -18.59 5.05 -15.83
CA GLN A 358 -18.27 3.82 -16.54
C GLN A 358 -17.69 2.79 -15.59
N ALA A 359 -18.16 1.55 -15.65
CA ALA A 359 -17.49 0.36 -15.14
C ALA A 359 -17.10 -0.52 -16.32
N SER A 360 -15.89 -1.08 -16.33
CA SER A 360 -15.49 -2.03 -17.37
C SER A 360 -14.64 -3.15 -16.80
N ALA A 361 -14.74 -4.33 -17.43
CA ALA A 361 -13.85 -5.46 -17.20
C ALA A 361 -13.27 -5.92 -18.54
N SER A 362 -11.94 -5.99 -18.59
CA SER A 362 -11.17 -6.52 -19.73
C SER A 362 -10.62 -7.88 -19.32
N LEU A 363 -11.01 -8.93 -20.07
CA LEU A 363 -10.81 -10.34 -19.71
C LEU A 363 -9.83 -11.01 -20.69
N ILE A 364 -8.86 -11.71 -20.17
CA ILE A 364 -8.09 -12.71 -20.92
C ILE A 364 -8.72 -14.06 -20.59
N LEU A 365 -9.16 -14.78 -21.62
CA LEU A 365 -9.92 -16.02 -21.48
C LEU A 365 -9.04 -17.24 -21.71
N GLU A 366 -9.45 -18.37 -21.14
CA GLU A 366 -8.91 -19.69 -21.47
C GLU A 366 -9.33 -20.11 -22.88
N ASP A 367 -8.53 -20.94 -23.52
CA ASP A 367 -8.85 -21.49 -24.83
C ASP A 367 -10.19 -22.23 -24.81
N GLY A 368 -11.06 -21.86 -25.75
CA GLY A 368 -12.39 -22.45 -25.88
C GLY A 368 -13.48 -21.77 -25.04
N THR A 369 -13.16 -20.74 -24.27
CA THR A 369 -14.16 -19.92 -23.55
C THR A 369 -14.66 -18.80 -24.46
N ASP A 370 -15.99 -18.71 -24.66
CA ASP A 370 -16.61 -17.59 -25.37
C ASP A 370 -17.01 -16.48 -24.38
N LEU A 371 -16.66 -15.25 -24.72
CA LEU A 371 -17.02 -14.08 -23.92
C LEU A 371 -18.54 -13.94 -23.71
N GLU A 372 -19.33 -14.29 -24.73
CA GLU A 372 -20.78 -14.14 -24.65
C GLU A 372 -21.40 -15.09 -23.60
N ASP A 373 -20.82 -16.28 -23.39
CA ASP A 373 -21.31 -17.24 -22.40
C ASP A 373 -21.13 -16.74 -20.96
N ILE A 374 -20.13 -15.90 -20.68
CA ILE A 374 -19.79 -15.43 -19.33
C ILE A 374 -20.14 -13.96 -19.10
N ARG A 375 -20.46 -13.19 -20.15
CA ARG A 375 -20.72 -11.74 -20.10
C ARG A 375 -21.76 -11.35 -19.04
N GLU A 376 -22.88 -12.07 -19.00
CA GLU A 376 -23.96 -11.78 -18.06
C GLU A 376 -23.51 -12.01 -16.61
N ALA A 377 -22.81 -13.10 -16.35
CA ALA A 377 -22.31 -13.42 -15.02
C ALA A 377 -21.27 -12.39 -14.52
N VAL A 378 -20.33 -11.98 -15.37
CA VAL A 378 -19.37 -10.91 -15.07
C VAL A 378 -20.09 -9.58 -14.77
N THR A 379 -21.06 -9.22 -15.62
CA THR A 379 -21.88 -8.02 -15.43
C THR A 379 -22.62 -8.04 -14.10
N LEU A 380 -23.18 -9.19 -13.73
CA LEU A 380 -23.91 -9.36 -12.46
C LEU A 380 -22.99 -9.15 -11.23
N ILE A 381 -21.77 -9.69 -11.26
CA ILE A 381 -20.78 -9.46 -10.18
C ILE A 381 -20.53 -7.97 -9.99
N ILE A 382 -20.24 -7.24 -11.07
CA ILE A 382 -20.01 -5.78 -11.00
C ILE A 382 -21.26 -5.04 -10.44
N GLN A 383 -22.44 -5.41 -10.91
CA GLN A 383 -23.70 -4.80 -10.44
C GLN A 383 -23.92 -5.04 -8.95
N VAL A 384 -23.66 -6.25 -8.47
CA VAL A 384 -23.83 -6.63 -7.06
C VAL A 384 -22.86 -5.85 -6.18
N GLU A 385 -21.57 -5.81 -6.55
CA GLU A 385 -20.56 -5.08 -5.77
C GLU A 385 -20.88 -3.58 -5.68
N LEU A 386 -21.28 -2.96 -6.78
CA LEU A 386 -21.73 -1.57 -6.79
C LEU A 386 -23.02 -1.35 -6.00
N ALA A 387 -23.95 -2.32 -5.98
CA ALA A 387 -25.17 -2.22 -5.20
C ALA A 387 -24.92 -2.29 -3.69
N TYR A 388 -23.88 -3.01 -3.26
CA TYR A 388 -23.48 -3.15 -1.86
C TYR A 388 -22.34 -2.24 -1.43
N ILE A 389 -22.00 -1.23 -2.24
CA ILE A 389 -20.88 -0.30 -1.98
C ILE A 389 -20.99 0.40 -0.60
N GLY A 390 -22.22 0.61 -0.10
CA GLY A 390 -22.42 1.17 1.25
C GLY A 390 -21.82 0.30 2.34
N VAL A 391 -22.06 -1.02 2.30
CA VAL A 391 -21.48 -1.99 3.24
C VAL A 391 -19.96 -2.05 3.09
N PHE A 392 -19.47 -2.00 1.85
CA PHE A 392 -18.04 -1.95 1.56
C PHE A 392 -17.38 -0.71 2.18
N ILE A 393 -17.99 0.47 2.04
CA ILE A 393 -17.52 1.73 2.64
C ILE A 393 -17.44 1.64 4.17
N GLU A 394 -18.46 1.04 4.83
CA GLU A 394 -18.43 0.81 6.27
C GLU A 394 -17.22 -0.06 6.68
N GLN A 395 -16.91 -1.09 5.91
CA GLN A 395 -15.76 -1.96 6.16
C GLN A 395 -14.44 -1.24 5.92
N LEU A 396 -14.34 -0.39 4.88
CA LEU A 396 -13.19 0.48 4.66
C LEU A 396 -12.95 1.42 5.84
N ALA A 397 -14.01 2.08 6.34
CA ALA A 397 -13.94 2.99 7.48
C ALA A 397 -13.53 2.29 8.79
N LEU A 398 -13.72 0.97 8.88
CA LEU A 398 -13.26 0.13 9.99
C LEU A 398 -11.83 -0.40 9.80
N GLY A 399 -11.17 -0.09 8.67
CA GLY A 399 -9.82 -0.56 8.36
C GLY A 399 -9.72 -2.06 8.06
N LYS A 400 -10.77 -2.66 7.49
CA LYS A 400 -10.79 -4.10 7.14
C LYS A 400 -10.07 -4.44 5.84
N TYR A 401 -9.71 -3.45 5.05
CA TYR A 401 -8.97 -3.61 3.81
C TYR A 401 -7.56 -3.02 3.94
N THR A 402 -6.59 -3.65 3.32
CA THR A 402 -5.25 -3.09 3.12
C THR A 402 -5.31 -1.95 2.11
N ILE A 403 -4.45 -0.94 2.30
CA ILE A 403 -4.45 0.28 1.46
C ILE A 403 -3.12 0.46 0.73
N CYS A 404 -2.06 -0.27 1.14
CA CYS A 404 -0.74 -0.28 0.48
C CYS A 404 0.06 -1.55 0.81
#